data_82149da0f66c28b8047ed6adcb3f3815
#
_entry.id   82149da0f66c28b8047ed6adcb3f3815
#
_cell.length_a   1.000
_cell.length_b   1.000
_cell.length_c   1.000
_cell.angle_alpha   90.00
_cell.angle_beta   90.00
_cell.angle_gamma   90.00
#
_symmetry.space_group_name_H-M   'P 1'
#
loop_
_entity.id
_entity.type
_entity.pdbx_description
1 polymer ?
#
loop_
_entity_poly.entity_id
_entity_poly.type
_entity_poly.pdbx_seq_one_letter_code
_entity_poly.pdbx_strand_id
1 'polypeptide(L)'
;MRTTAIARLRRPFTALIVAAALLAGLPALVGTAATPAAAAPSSPGDEGGTKKLRDALESASKGHIEATAKLESSKKRQAQLGAQLKEVQARVTTLTHEVGVIAAETYRRGRLTPISALLNSASPQSFVERAAGLEVLAQRDDRKLRELAESLDEATRAKSAIDAEVREQQRQVEVIARKKKDAERALAAVGGGPSGGLISANSPLAKPAPRNSDGSWPKESCSIADPTTNGCITPRTLHALNQAKANGFKRHASCHRSGGGGEHPKGRACDFSAAPGGFENVDASGGDRTYGNNLAAFYVKNASRLGVLYVIWYRQIWMPGNGWRAYNGNGDPASDHTNHVHLSML
;
A
#
# COMPACT_ATOMS: atom_id res chain seq x y z
N MET A 1 -46.71 18.77 35.43
CA MET A 1 -46.21 18.71 34.06
C MET A 1 -44.71 18.95 34.09
N ARG A 2 -43.90 17.91 33.95
CA ARG A 2 -42.43 17.99 34.02
C ARG A 2 -41.90 17.92 32.60
N THR A 3 -41.33 19.00 32.13
CA THR A 3 -40.62 19.13 30.85
C THR A 3 -39.23 18.52 31.00
N THR A 4 -38.97 17.40 30.36
CA THR A 4 -37.64 16.80 30.24
C THR A 4 -36.91 17.43 29.06
N ALA A 5 -35.90 18.22 29.33
CA ALA A 5 -34.98 18.75 28.34
C ALA A 5 -34.04 17.65 27.81
N ILE A 6 -34.12 17.35 26.54
CA ILE A 6 -33.16 16.46 25.86
C ILE A 6 -31.90 17.27 25.54
N ALA A 7 -30.86 17.05 26.33
CA ALA A 7 -29.54 17.60 26.07
C ALA A 7 -28.95 16.93 24.80
N ARG A 8 -28.82 17.67 23.73
CA ARG A 8 -28.10 17.28 22.51
C ARG A 8 -26.60 17.27 22.80
N LEU A 9 -26.05 16.08 22.98
CA LEU A 9 -24.61 15.89 23.08
C LEU A 9 -23.99 16.11 21.68
N ARG A 10 -23.47 17.30 21.44
CA ARG A 10 -22.60 17.58 20.28
C ARG A 10 -21.24 16.94 20.57
N ARG A 11 -20.94 15.81 19.97
CA ARG A 11 -19.58 15.26 19.93
C ARG A 11 -18.79 16.04 18.89
N PRO A 12 -17.62 16.61 19.22
CA PRO A 12 -16.75 17.20 18.23
C PRO A 12 -16.13 16.10 17.36
N PHE A 13 -16.22 16.26 16.05
CA PHE A 13 -15.44 15.48 15.09
C PHE A 13 -13.97 15.87 15.24
N THR A 14 -13.21 15.11 16.01
CA THR A 14 -11.75 15.18 15.96
C THR A 14 -11.31 14.49 14.68
N ALA A 15 -10.91 15.29 13.70
CA ALA A 15 -10.18 14.80 12.54
C ALA A 15 -8.84 14.26 13.04
N LEU A 16 -8.69 12.93 13.06
CA LEU A 16 -7.42 12.29 13.36
C LEU A 16 -6.54 12.44 12.11
N ILE A 17 -5.76 13.50 12.07
CA ILE A 17 -4.63 13.63 11.16
C ILE A 17 -3.56 12.69 11.71
N VAL A 18 -3.41 11.51 11.08
CA VAL A 18 -2.25 10.65 11.34
C VAL A 18 -1.05 11.30 10.65
N ALA A 19 -0.40 12.18 11.36
CA ALA A 19 0.94 12.63 11.00
C ALA A 19 1.89 11.43 11.17
N ALA A 20 2.53 11.01 10.08
CA ALA A 20 3.66 10.10 10.13
C ALA A 20 4.80 10.84 10.85
N ALA A 21 4.95 10.64 12.15
CA ALA A 21 6.07 11.13 12.91
C ALA A 21 7.32 10.36 12.51
N LEU A 22 8.22 11.01 11.81
CA LEU A 22 9.62 10.63 11.70
C LEU A 22 10.26 10.87 13.07
N LEU A 23 10.43 9.80 13.85
CA LEU A 23 11.22 9.84 15.08
C LEU A 23 12.72 9.76 14.72
N ALA A 24 13.36 10.93 14.66
CA ALA A 24 14.78 11.05 14.89
C ALA A 24 14.99 11.21 16.40
N GLY A 25 15.50 10.19 17.04
CA GLY A 25 15.85 10.22 18.46
C GLY A 25 17.06 9.34 18.71
N LEU A 26 18.23 9.95 18.87
CA LEU A 26 19.41 9.30 19.48
C LEU A 26 19.29 9.36 21.01
N PRO A 27 19.72 8.27 21.68
CA PRO A 27 20.79 8.43 22.64
C PRO A 27 21.94 7.47 22.41
N ALA A 28 23.16 7.97 22.58
CA ALA A 28 24.39 7.21 22.67
C ALA A 28 24.36 6.34 23.92
N LEU A 29 24.45 5.02 23.72
CA LEU A 29 24.78 4.07 24.77
C LEU A 29 26.00 3.28 24.33
N VAL A 30 27.03 3.35 25.15
CA VAL A 30 28.28 2.62 25.06
C VAL A 30 27.98 1.13 25.00
N GLY A 31 28.16 0.55 23.80
CA GLY A 31 27.95 -0.88 23.57
C GLY A 31 29.20 -1.67 23.90
N THR A 32 29.07 -2.65 24.77
CA THR A 32 30.01 -3.79 24.86
C THR A 32 30.10 -4.46 23.49
N ALA A 33 31.31 -4.63 22.98
CA ALA A 33 31.56 -5.32 21.72
C ALA A 33 31.08 -6.77 21.81
N ALA A 34 29.89 -7.05 21.26
CA ALA A 34 29.46 -8.41 21.02
C ALA A 34 30.30 -8.93 19.84
N THR A 35 31.06 -9.99 20.04
CA THR A 35 31.72 -10.73 18.99
C THR A 35 30.69 -11.13 17.94
N PRO A 36 30.92 -10.87 16.63
CA PRO A 36 29.98 -11.27 15.59
C PRO A 36 29.85 -12.80 15.63
N ALA A 37 28.61 -13.28 15.81
CA ALA A 37 28.33 -14.69 15.62
C ALA A 37 28.68 -15.06 14.17
N ALA A 38 29.60 -15.98 13.98
CA ALA A 38 29.97 -16.46 12.67
C ALA A 38 28.72 -16.97 11.92
N ALA A 39 28.45 -16.41 10.75
CA ALA A 39 27.40 -16.91 9.88
C ALA A 39 27.69 -18.36 9.52
N ALA A 40 26.67 -19.23 9.54
CA ALA A 40 26.82 -20.62 9.13
C ALA A 40 27.29 -20.68 7.66
N PRO A 41 28.16 -21.64 7.29
CA PRO A 41 28.72 -21.72 5.95
C PRO A 41 27.62 -21.81 4.89
N SER A 42 27.62 -20.93 3.92
CA SER A 42 26.77 -20.96 2.73
C SER A 42 27.52 -21.65 1.59
N SER A 43 26.82 -22.41 0.76
CA SER A 43 27.41 -22.99 -0.45
C SER A 43 27.80 -21.87 -1.43
N PRO A 44 28.87 -22.03 -2.24
CA PRO A 44 29.24 -21.08 -3.26
C PRO A 44 28.05 -20.75 -4.17
N GLY A 45 27.75 -19.46 -4.34
CA GLY A 45 26.61 -19.01 -5.14
C GLY A 45 25.28 -18.90 -4.38
N ASP A 46 25.25 -19.02 -3.06
CA ASP A 46 24.06 -18.80 -2.22
C ASP A 46 23.95 -17.30 -1.83
N GLU A 47 22.70 -16.86 -1.54
CA GLU A 47 22.38 -15.48 -1.15
C GLU A 47 22.89 -15.09 0.26
N GLY A 48 23.75 -15.93 0.86
CA GLY A 48 24.23 -15.78 2.24
C GLY A 48 23.17 -16.17 3.29
N GLY A 49 23.59 -16.28 4.53
CA GLY A 49 22.75 -16.67 5.64
C GLY A 49 22.22 -18.11 5.57
N THR A 50 21.49 -18.52 6.59
CA THR A 50 20.82 -19.82 6.61
C THR A 50 19.49 -19.79 5.84
N LYS A 51 19.03 -20.96 5.35
CA LYS A 51 17.69 -21.08 4.73
C LYS A 51 16.59 -20.50 5.63
N LYS A 52 16.65 -20.77 6.94
CA LYS A 52 15.68 -20.25 7.91
C LYS A 52 15.69 -18.71 7.96
N LEU A 53 16.86 -18.08 7.89
CA LEU A 53 16.99 -16.62 7.87
C LEU A 53 16.38 -16.07 6.57
N ARG A 54 16.75 -16.61 5.42
CA ARG A 54 16.21 -16.17 4.10
C ARG A 54 14.69 -16.27 4.05
N ASP A 55 14.11 -17.41 4.45
CA ASP A 55 12.66 -17.60 4.50
C ASP A 55 11.97 -16.60 5.43
N ALA A 56 12.59 -16.27 6.57
CA ALA A 56 12.07 -15.28 7.50
C ALA A 56 12.11 -13.85 6.91
N LEU A 57 13.21 -13.48 6.25
CA LEU A 57 13.36 -12.18 5.61
C LEU A 57 12.44 -12.02 4.40
N GLU A 58 12.31 -13.07 3.55
CA GLU A 58 11.34 -13.10 2.45
C GLU A 58 9.92 -12.89 2.97
N SER A 59 9.49 -13.68 3.95
CA SER A 59 8.16 -13.58 4.55
C SER A 59 7.89 -12.20 5.17
N ALA A 60 8.88 -11.64 5.85
CA ALA A 60 8.74 -10.33 6.48
C ALA A 60 8.65 -9.21 5.44
N SER A 61 9.56 -9.17 4.45
CA SER A 61 9.56 -8.17 3.39
C SER A 61 8.31 -8.24 2.52
N LYS A 62 7.93 -9.46 2.08
CA LYS A 62 6.72 -9.68 1.31
C LYS A 62 5.47 -9.21 2.06
N GLY A 63 5.32 -9.64 3.32
CA GLY A 63 4.18 -9.23 4.14
C GLY A 63 4.14 -7.70 4.40
N HIS A 64 5.29 -7.05 4.55
CA HIS A 64 5.38 -5.60 4.67
C HIS A 64 4.91 -4.89 3.38
N ILE A 65 5.38 -5.33 2.21
CA ILE A 65 5.02 -4.75 0.91
C ILE A 65 3.51 -4.93 0.65
N GLU A 66 2.98 -6.13 0.87
CA GLU A 66 1.55 -6.43 0.67
C GLU A 66 0.66 -5.59 1.61
N ALA A 67 1.01 -5.50 2.88
CA ALA A 67 0.27 -4.69 3.85
C ALA A 67 0.32 -3.20 3.52
N THR A 68 1.46 -2.70 3.05
CA THR A 68 1.59 -1.30 2.59
C THR A 68 0.72 -1.03 1.36
N ALA A 69 0.68 -1.94 0.38
CA ALA A 69 -0.17 -1.80 -0.79
C ALA A 69 -1.67 -1.80 -0.42
N LYS A 70 -2.10 -2.68 0.51
CA LYS A 70 -3.47 -2.71 1.03
C LYS A 70 -3.82 -1.43 1.78
N LEU A 71 -2.92 -0.89 2.59
CA LEU A 71 -3.12 0.37 3.30
C LEU A 71 -3.36 1.53 2.32
N GLU A 72 -2.53 1.65 1.29
CA GLU A 72 -2.67 2.72 0.29
C GLU A 72 -3.96 2.55 -0.55
N SER A 73 -4.33 1.32 -0.91
CA SER A 73 -5.59 1.04 -1.60
C SER A 73 -6.81 1.41 -0.73
N SER A 74 -6.79 1.05 0.55
CA SER A 74 -7.84 1.40 1.51
C SER A 74 -7.98 2.91 1.67
N LYS A 75 -6.86 3.66 1.78
CA LYS A 75 -6.90 5.14 1.82
C LYS A 75 -7.55 5.75 0.57
N LYS A 76 -7.27 5.21 -0.61
CA LYS A 76 -7.90 5.67 -1.85
C LYS A 76 -9.40 5.42 -1.84
N ARG A 77 -9.85 4.22 -1.44
CA ARG A 77 -11.27 3.90 -1.32
C ARG A 77 -11.97 4.80 -0.30
N GLN A 78 -11.33 5.04 0.85
CA GLN A 78 -11.86 5.97 1.85
C GLN A 78 -12.06 7.38 1.28
N ALA A 79 -11.11 7.89 0.51
CA ALA A 79 -11.22 9.20 -0.14
C ALA A 79 -12.38 9.25 -1.15
N GLN A 80 -12.55 8.20 -1.97
CA GLN A 80 -13.67 8.07 -2.91
C GLN A 80 -15.03 8.04 -2.20
N LEU A 81 -15.15 7.20 -1.17
CA LEU A 81 -16.36 7.11 -0.34
C LEU A 81 -16.66 8.44 0.37
N GLY A 82 -15.64 9.16 0.82
CA GLY A 82 -15.80 10.49 1.41
C GLY A 82 -16.34 11.53 0.43
N ALA A 83 -15.90 11.49 -0.83
CA ALA A 83 -16.43 12.35 -1.88
C ALA A 83 -17.91 12.01 -2.20
N GLN A 84 -18.24 10.73 -2.34
CA GLN A 84 -19.62 10.27 -2.53
C GLN A 84 -20.52 10.66 -1.37
N LEU A 85 -20.08 10.47 -0.13
CA LEU A 85 -20.85 10.86 1.05
C LEU A 85 -21.14 12.37 1.06
N LYS A 86 -20.19 13.21 0.68
CA LYS A 86 -20.38 14.66 0.59
C LYS A 86 -21.47 15.03 -0.42
N GLU A 87 -21.49 14.39 -1.58
CA GLU A 87 -22.51 14.57 -2.61
C GLU A 87 -23.91 14.15 -2.11
N VAL A 88 -24.00 12.95 -1.51
CA VAL A 88 -25.23 12.44 -0.93
C VAL A 88 -25.74 13.35 0.18
N GLN A 89 -24.87 13.86 1.05
CA GLN A 89 -25.24 14.80 2.11
C GLN A 89 -25.79 16.13 1.57
N ALA A 90 -25.25 16.64 0.46
CA ALA A 90 -25.80 17.81 -0.20
C ALA A 90 -27.21 17.54 -0.73
N ARG A 91 -27.43 16.38 -1.36
CA ARG A 91 -28.75 15.92 -1.82
C ARG A 91 -29.75 15.78 -0.67
N VAL A 92 -29.34 15.16 0.43
CA VAL A 92 -30.15 15.06 1.65
C VAL A 92 -30.57 16.43 2.17
N THR A 93 -29.65 17.40 2.19
CA THR A 93 -29.94 18.77 2.65
C THR A 93 -31.00 19.41 1.77
N THR A 94 -30.88 19.32 0.45
CA THR A 94 -31.86 19.88 -0.51
C THR A 94 -33.21 19.21 -0.34
N LEU A 95 -33.26 17.87 -0.33
CA LEU A 95 -34.53 17.11 -0.19
C LEU A 95 -35.16 17.35 1.18
N THR A 96 -34.42 17.49 2.25
CA THR A 96 -34.93 17.82 3.58
C THR A 96 -35.63 19.19 3.58
N HIS A 97 -35.02 20.17 2.87
CA HIS A 97 -35.66 21.49 2.72
C HIS A 97 -36.97 21.39 1.91
N GLU A 98 -36.95 20.70 0.75
CA GLU A 98 -38.13 20.55 -0.10
C GLU A 98 -39.26 19.84 0.64
N VAL A 99 -38.98 18.72 1.33
CA VAL A 99 -39.96 17.99 2.14
C VAL A 99 -40.46 18.86 3.30
N GLY A 100 -39.58 19.65 3.92
CA GLY A 100 -39.95 20.60 4.97
C GLY A 100 -40.95 21.66 4.49
N VAL A 101 -40.78 22.18 3.28
CA VAL A 101 -41.74 23.12 2.65
C VAL A 101 -43.09 22.46 2.41
N ILE A 102 -43.13 21.23 1.86
CA ILE A 102 -44.31 20.44 1.63
C ILE A 102 -45.06 20.19 2.97
N ALA A 103 -44.33 19.76 3.99
CA ALA A 103 -44.89 19.49 5.31
C ALA A 103 -45.49 20.76 5.97
N ALA A 104 -44.77 21.88 5.89
CA ALA A 104 -45.25 23.16 6.43
C ALA A 104 -46.48 23.67 5.71
N GLU A 105 -46.57 23.51 4.39
CA GLU A 105 -47.71 23.90 3.60
C GLU A 105 -48.92 23.03 3.91
N THR A 106 -48.74 21.72 4.01
CA THR A 106 -49.77 20.76 4.39
C THR A 106 -50.31 21.02 5.79
N TYR A 107 -49.42 21.36 6.73
CA TYR A 107 -49.80 21.72 8.10
C TYR A 107 -50.62 23.00 8.15
N ARG A 108 -50.18 24.06 7.44
CA ARG A 108 -50.91 25.36 7.41
C ARG A 108 -52.28 25.27 6.78
N ARG A 109 -52.44 24.49 5.72
CA ARG A 109 -53.72 24.30 5.03
C ARG A 109 -54.70 23.40 5.77
N GLY A 110 -54.17 22.53 6.63
CA GLY A 110 -54.93 21.55 7.40
C GLY A 110 -55.39 20.34 6.56
N ARG A 111 -55.70 19.26 7.24
CA ARG A 111 -56.04 17.96 6.63
C ARG A 111 -57.32 17.96 5.80
N LEU A 112 -58.25 18.87 6.08
CA LEU A 112 -59.57 18.92 5.41
C LEU A 112 -59.55 19.71 4.10
N THR A 113 -58.51 20.47 3.79
CA THR A 113 -58.45 21.31 2.59
C THR A 113 -58.57 20.53 1.29
N PRO A 114 -57.95 19.37 1.09
CA PRO A 114 -58.17 18.57 -0.13
C PRO A 114 -59.60 18.07 -0.26
N ILE A 115 -60.21 17.63 0.85
CA ILE A 115 -61.61 17.17 0.89
C ILE A 115 -62.55 18.34 0.59
N SER A 116 -62.32 19.48 1.21
CA SER A 116 -63.12 20.69 0.95
C SER A 116 -63.00 21.15 -0.51
N ALA A 117 -61.81 21.06 -1.10
CA ALA A 117 -61.60 21.38 -2.52
C ALA A 117 -62.42 20.47 -3.48
N LEU A 118 -62.57 19.20 -3.12
CA LEU A 118 -63.38 18.26 -3.91
C LEU A 118 -64.92 18.53 -3.71
N LEU A 119 -65.37 18.73 -2.45
CA LEU A 119 -66.75 18.95 -2.13
C LEU A 119 -67.28 20.26 -2.69
N ASN A 120 -66.50 21.28 -2.88
CA ASN A 120 -66.85 22.56 -3.48
C ASN A 120 -66.73 22.56 -5.02
N SER A 121 -66.82 21.43 -5.68
CA SER A 121 -66.81 21.34 -7.14
C SER A 121 -68.14 21.77 -7.73
N ALA A 122 -68.10 22.64 -8.76
CA ALA A 122 -69.30 23.18 -9.40
C ALA A 122 -69.97 22.20 -10.37
N SER A 123 -69.24 21.13 -10.79
CA SER A 123 -69.77 20.12 -11.72
C SER A 123 -69.05 18.78 -11.52
N PRO A 124 -69.64 17.64 -11.98
CA PRO A 124 -68.91 16.35 -11.98
C PRO A 124 -67.60 16.40 -12.72
N GLN A 125 -67.50 17.15 -13.81
CA GLN A 125 -66.25 17.34 -14.58
C GLN A 125 -65.21 18.03 -13.72
N SER A 126 -65.49 19.14 -13.07
CA SER A 126 -64.58 19.87 -12.22
C SER A 126 -64.12 19.06 -10.98
N PHE A 127 -64.97 18.15 -10.49
CA PHE A 127 -64.63 17.21 -9.42
C PHE A 127 -63.54 16.25 -9.89
N VAL A 128 -63.64 15.63 -11.07
CA VAL A 128 -62.67 14.69 -11.61
C VAL A 128 -61.35 15.40 -11.90
N GLU A 129 -61.39 16.61 -12.46
CA GLU A 129 -60.19 17.41 -12.73
C GLU A 129 -59.42 17.76 -11.43
N ARG A 130 -60.12 18.15 -10.38
CA ARG A 130 -59.54 18.44 -9.06
C ARG A 130 -58.97 17.18 -8.40
N ALA A 131 -59.68 16.04 -8.50
CA ALA A 131 -59.25 14.76 -7.99
C ALA A 131 -57.95 14.32 -8.69
N ALA A 132 -57.86 14.44 -10.02
CA ALA A 132 -56.66 14.15 -10.78
C ALA A 132 -55.47 15.08 -10.39
N GLY A 133 -55.76 16.38 -10.17
CA GLY A 133 -54.75 17.32 -9.69
C GLY A 133 -54.21 16.98 -8.30
N LEU A 134 -55.08 16.55 -7.38
CA LEU A 134 -54.66 16.10 -6.05
C LEU A 134 -53.81 14.81 -6.11
N GLU A 135 -54.19 13.88 -7.00
CA GLU A 135 -53.40 12.65 -7.23
C GLU A 135 -51.97 12.96 -7.73
N VAL A 136 -51.81 13.88 -8.68
CA VAL A 136 -50.51 14.31 -9.18
C VAL A 136 -49.65 14.92 -8.06
N LEU A 137 -50.27 15.75 -7.21
CA LEU A 137 -49.57 16.33 -6.06
C LEU A 137 -49.13 15.25 -5.05
N ALA A 138 -50.04 14.32 -4.70
CA ALA A 138 -49.73 13.23 -3.80
C ALA A 138 -48.58 12.36 -4.32
N GLN A 139 -48.60 12.01 -5.60
CA GLN A 139 -47.54 11.24 -6.23
C GLN A 139 -46.19 12.00 -6.26
N ARG A 140 -46.20 13.31 -6.47
CA ARG A 140 -45.01 14.15 -6.41
C ARG A 140 -44.42 14.17 -5.00
N ASP A 141 -45.26 14.39 -3.99
CA ASP A 141 -44.86 14.50 -2.61
C ASP A 141 -44.32 13.13 -2.08
N ASP A 142 -44.98 12.04 -2.47
CA ASP A 142 -44.53 10.68 -2.17
C ASP A 142 -43.21 10.34 -2.82
N ARG A 143 -42.94 10.76 -4.08
CA ARG A 143 -41.62 10.63 -4.70
C ARG A 143 -40.54 11.35 -3.91
N LYS A 144 -40.77 12.59 -3.47
CA LYS A 144 -39.82 13.38 -2.69
C LYS A 144 -39.50 12.75 -1.33
N LEU A 145 -40.48 12.16 -0.68
CA LEU A 145 -40.27 11.41 0.57
C LEU A 145 -39.42 10.16 0.34
N ARG A 146 -39.68 9.40 -0.74
CA ARG A 146 -38.87 8.23 -1.09
C ARG A 146 -37.44 8.63 -1.43
N GLU A 147 -37.22 9.66 -2.28
CA GLU A 147 -35.92 10.18 -2.62
C GLU A 147 -35.12 10.58 -1.37
N LEU A 148 -35.76 11.22 -0.40
CA LEU A 148 -35.12 11.58 0.87
C LEU A 148 -34.77 10.34 1.70
N ALA A 149 -35.68 9.36 1.82
CA ALA A 149 -35.43 8.13 2.56
C ALA A 149 -34.28 7.32 1.95
N GLU A 150 -34.25 7.17 0.63
CA GLU A 150 -33.19 6.50 -0.11
C GLU A 150 -31.83 7.20 0.05
N SER A 151 -31.81 8.54 -0.01
CA SER A 151 -30.60 9.33 0.17
C SER A 151 -30.05 9.25 1.61
N LEU A 152 -30.92 9.19 2.62
CA LEU A 152 -30.51 8.97 4.01
C LEU A 152 -29.91 7.58 4.23
N ASP A 153 -30.51 6.55 3.61
CA ASP A 153 -30.00 5.20 3.66
C ASP A 153 -28.65 5.07 2.91
N GLU A 154 -28.51 5.71 1.74
CA GLU A 154 -27.24 5.79 1.01
C GLU A 154 -26.14 6.47 1.85
N ALA A 155 -26.46 7.58 2.52
CA ALA A 155 -25.53 8.25 3.41
C ALA A 155 -25.09 7.35 4.58
N THR A 156 -26.01 6.56 5.12
CA THR A 156 -25.73 5.63 6.21
C THR A 156 -24.79 4.49 5.75
N ARG A 157 -25.08 3.91 4.57
CA ARG A 157 -24.19 2.89 3.97
C ARG A 157 -22.81 3.44 3.68
N ALA A 158 -22.71 4.65 3.12
CA ALA A 158 -21.42 5.27 2.84
C ALA A 158 -20.59 5.51 4.12
N LYS A 159 -21.21 5.96 5.21
CA LYS A 159 -20.53 6.10 6.52
C LYS A 159 -20.04 4.75 7.04
N SER A 160 -20.86 3.70 6.99
CA SER A 160 -20.45 2.36 7.41
C SER A 160 -19.29 1.82 6.59
N ALA A 161 -19.27 2.08 5.29
CA ALA A 161 -18.17 1.69 4.41
C ALA A 161 -16.88 2.44 4.76
N ILE A 162 -16.95 3.75 5.04
CA ILE A 162 -15.79 4.53 5.51
C ILE A 162 -15.23 3.97 6.83
N ASP A 163 -16.09 3.64 7.78
CA ASP A 163 -15.67 3.06 9.05
C ASP A 163 -15.01 1.69 8.86
N ALA A 164 -15.46 0.90 7.90
CA ALA A 164 -14.83 -0.37 7.53
C ALA A 164 -13.41 -0.15 6.97
N GLU A 165 -13.22 0.84 6.08
CA GLU A 165 -11.90 1.19 5.55
C GLU A 165 -10.95 1.69 6.66
N VAL A 166 -11.44 2.48 7.61
CA VAL A 166 -10.62 2.93 8.76
C VAL A 166 -10.16 1.74 9.60
N ARG A 167 -11.03 0.78 9.89
CA ARG A 167 -10.63 -0.45 10.59
C ARG A 167 -9.62 -1.27 9.81
N GLU A 168 -9.78 -1.35 8.48
CA GLU A 168 -8.79 -2.04 7.63
C GLU A 168 -7.43 -1.36 7.67
N GLN A 169 -7.38 -0.04 7.61
CA GLN A 169 -6.13 0.73 7.72
C GLN A 169 -5.42 0.45 9.04
N GLN A 170 -6.14 0.42 10.16
CA GLN A 170 -5.58 0.08 11.47
C GLN A 170 -4.97 -1.33 11.46
N ARG A 171 -5.68 -2.33 10.94
CA ARG A 171 -5.15 -3.70 10.81
C ARG A 171 -3.88 -3.75 9.97
N GLN A 172 -3.81 -3.03 8.84
CA GLN A 172 -2.63 -3.03 7.97
C GLN A 172 -1.43 -2.34 8.64
N VAL A 173 -1.64 -1.28 9.40
CA VAL A 173 -0.57 -0.63 10.20
C VAL A 173 0.02 -1.61 11.22
N GLU A 174 -0.81 -2.39 11.91
CA GLU A 174 -0.34 -3.42 12.85
C GLU A 174 0.45 -4.53 12.14
N VAL A 175 -0.02 -4.99 10.98
CA VAL A 175 0.70 -5.99 10.17
C VAL A 175 2.07 -5.46 9.74
N ILE A 176 2.14 -4.22 9.26
CA ILE A 176 3.39 -3.56 8.86
C ILE A 176 4.38 -3.52 10.04
N ALA A 177 3.93 -3.08 11.21
CA ALA A 177 4.76 -3.01 12.42
C ALA A 177 5.27 -4.39 12.85
N ARG A 178 4.42 -5.41 12.81
CA ARG A 178 4.78 -6.81 13.13
C ARG A 178 5.82 -7.35 12.16
N LYS A 179 5.62 -7.19 10.84
CA LYS A 179 6.54 -7.68 9.82
C LYS A 179 7.90 -7.02 9.90
N LYS A 180 7.95 -5.72 10.19
CA LYS A 180 9.20 -5.02 10.49
C LYS A 180 9.92 -5.65 11.68
N LYS A 181 9.24 -5.88 12.79
CA LYS A 181 9.81 -6.50 14.00
C LYS A 181 10.27 -7.95 13.75
N ASP A 182 9.57 -8.71 12.92
CA ASP A 182 9.95 -10.08 12.55
C ASP A 182 11.29 -10.09 11.79
N ALA A 183 11.46 -9.18 10.81
CA ALA A 183 12.72 -9.02 10.10
C ALA A 183 13.87 -8.59 11.02
N GLU A 184 13.62 -7.64 11.90
CA GLU A 184 14.63 -7.17 12.89
C GLU A 184 15.10 -8.31 13.81
N ARG A 185 14.16 -9.14 14.30
CA ARG A 185 14.51 -10.31 15.12
C ARG A 185 15.30 -11.36 14.36
N ALA A 186 14.92 -11.63 13.12
CA ALA A 186 15.62 -12.60 12.28
C ALA A 186 17.07 -12.16 12.02
N LEU A 187 17.29 -10.88 11.72
CA LEU A 187 18.63 -10.33 11.52
C LEU A 187 19.45 -10.27 12.82
N ALA A 188 18.84 -9.83 13.91
CA ALA A 188 19.52 -9.77 15.20
C ALA A 188 20.03 -11.15 15.68
N ALA A 189 19.31 -12.23 15.35
CA ALA A 189 19.71 -13.59 15.67
C ALA A 189 21.02 -14.04 14.98
N VAL A 190 21.46 -13.34 13.93
CA VAL A 190 22.72 -13.59 13.19
C VAL A 190 23.69 -12.41 13.28
N GLY A 191 23.53 -11.51 14.25
CA GLY A 191 24.41 -10.36 14.45
C GLY A 191 24.15 -9.17 13.51
N GLY A 192 23.04 -9.17 12.76
CA GLY A 192 22.67 -8.11 11.81
C GLY A 192 22.11 -6.86 12.49
N GLY A 193 23.00 -5.98 12.96
CA GLY A 193 22.64 -4.67 13.51
C GLY A 193 22.35 -3.61 12.43
N PRO A 194 21.89 -2.39 12.83
CA PRO A 194 21.80 -1.26 11.93
C PRO A 194 23.14 -0.95 11.27
N SER A 195 23.13 -0.65 9.97
CA SER A 195 24.34 -0.27 9.22
C SER A 195 24.11 1.04 8.47
N GLY A 196 25.22 1.75 8.18
CA GLY A 196 25.19 2.97 7.36
C GLY A 196 24.76 2.63 5.94
N GLY A 197 23.66 3.23 5.47
CA GLY A 197 23.08 2.87 4.19
C GLY A 197 23.60 3.66 3.01
N LEU A 198 23.51 3.06 1.83
CA LEU A 198 23.77 3.67 0.54
C LEU A 198 22.44 4.15 -0.05
N ILE A 199 22.13 5.44 0.11
CA ILE A 199 20.99 6.09 -0.55
C ILE A 199 21.52 7.28 -1.33
N SER A 200 21.33 7.25 -2.65
CA SER A 200 21.60 8.41 -3.50
C SER A 200 20.30 9.13 -3.82
N ALA A 201 20.15 10.36 -3.36
CA ALA A 201 19.02 11.22 -3.71
C ALA A 201 18.95 11.46 -5.23
N ASN A 202 20.09 11.40 -5.91
CA ASN A 202 20.23 11.65 -7.36
C ASN A 202 19.99 10.42 -8.23
N SER A 203 19.70 9.25 -7.66
CA SER A 203 19.36 8.08 -8.47
C SER A 203 18.14 8.37 -9.37
N PRO A 204 18.19 7.97 -10.66
CA PRO A 204 17.06 8.18 -11.56
C PRO A 204 15.82 7.40 -11.13
N LEU A 205 14.64 7.83 -11.59
CA LEU A 205 13.40 7.12 -11.34
C LEU A 205 13.17 6.04 -12.40
N ALA A 206 12.94 4.81 -11.94
CA ALA A 206 12.51 3.72 -12.79
C ALA A 206 11.03 3.89 -13.21
N LYS A 207 10.68 3.35 -14.38
CA LYS A 207 9.26 3.16 -14.73
C LYS A 207 8.64 2.14 -13.77
N PRO A 208 7.44 2.38 -13.23
CA PRO A 208 6.79 1.42 -12.35
C PRO A 208 6.56 0.07 -13.03
N ALA A 209 6.73 -1.01 -12.29
CA ALA A 209 6.28 -2.32 -12.74
C ALA A 209 4.74 -2.40 -12.71
N PRO A 210 4.11 -3.20 -13.62
CA PRO A 210 2.66 -3.36 -13.67
C PRO A 210 2.07 -3.82 -12.33
N ARG A 211 0.88 -3.29 -12.02
CA ARG A 211 0.08 -3.68 -10.85
C ARG A 211 -1.34 -4.03 -11.27
N ASN A 212 -2.05 -4.76 -10.43
CA ASN A 212 -3.48 -4.96 -10.56
C ASN A 212 -4.23 -3.62 -10.38
N SER A 213 -5.48 -3.56 -10.82
CA SER A 213 -6.33 -2.36 -10.72
C SER A 213 -6.53 -1.88 -9.26
N ASP A 214 -6.51 -2.79 -8.30
CA ASP A 214 -6.59 -2.51 -6.87
C ASP A 214 -5.26 -2.03 -6.25
N GLY A 215 -4.18 -1.95 -7.05
CA GLY A 215 -2.84 -1.57 -6.63
C GLY A 215 -2.01 -2.69 -6.04
N SER A 216 -2.54 -3.91 -5.94
CA SER A 216 -1.79 -5.09 -5.49
C SER A 216 -0.79 -5.55 -6.54
N TRP A 217 0.17 -6.37 -6.11
CA TRP A 217 1.12 -7.00 -7.03
C TRP A 217 0.51 -8.26 -7.65
N PRO A 218 0.60 -8.43 -8.99
CA PRO A 218 0.20 -9.68 -9.63
C PRO A 218 1.07 -10.84 -9.12
N LYS A 219 0.46 -12.02 -9.00
CA LYS A 219 1.22 -13.25 -8.77
C LYS A 219 1.97 -13.59 -10.05
N GLU A 220 3.27 -13.84 -9.94
CA GLU A 220 4.14 -14.16 -11.06
C GLU A 220 4.87 -15.48 -10.84
N SER A 221 5.22 -16.13 -11.91
CA SER A 221 6.03 -17.35 -11.94
C SER A 221 7.22 -17.15 -12.88
N CYS A 222 8.20 -18.05 -12.80
CA CYS A 222 9.33 -18.13 -13.72
C CYS A 222 8.82 -18.54 -15.12
N SER A 223 8.41 -17.59 -15.93
CA SER A 223 7.70 -17.80 -17.20
C SER A 223 8.32 -17.08 -18.41
N ILE A 224 9.29 -16.21 -18.15
CA ILE A 224 10.00 -15.45 -19.21
C ILE A 224 11.40 -16.03 -19.33
N ALA A 225 11.86 -16.28 -20.56
CA ALA A 225 13.26 -16.65 -20.80
C ALA A 225 14.21 -15.62 -20.20
N ASP A 226 15.18 -16.06 -19.43
CA ASP A 226 16.17 -15.17 -18.81
C ASP A 226 17.18 -14.70 -19.89
N PRO A 227 17.27 -13.39 -20.18
CA PRO A 227 18.21 -12.88 -21.16
C PRO A 227 19.68 -12.93 -20.69
N THR A 228 19.94 -13.39 -19.48
CA THR A 228 21.27 -13.44 -18.87
C THR A 228 21.78 -14.86 -18.64
N THR A 229 20.89 -15.85 -18.67
CA THR A 229 21.18 -17.28 -18.49
C THR A 229 20.25 -18.15 -19.36
N ASN A 230 20.43 -19.48 -19.31
CA ASN A 230 19.56 -20.42 -20.01
C ASN A 230 18.29 -20.78 -19.22
N GLY A 231 17.97 -20.06 -18.13
CA GLY A 231 16.83 -20.31 -17.28
C GLY A 231 15.63 -19.42 -17.58
N CYS A 232 14.80 -19.22 -16.58
CA CYS A 232 13.62 -18.36 -16.64
C CYS A 232 13.62 -17.34 -15.51
N ILE A 233 12.94 -16.20 -15.72
CA ILE A 233 12.70 -15.17 -14.72
C ILE A 233 11.22 -14.76 -14.71
N THR A 234 10.81 -14.05 -13.64
CA THR A 234 9.47 -13.47 -13.59
C THR A 234 9.40 -12.21 -14.44
N PRO A 235 8.21 -11.81 -14.94
CA PRO A 235 8.02 -10.54 -15.65
C PRO A 235 8.56 -9.33 -14.87
N ARG A 236 8.38 -9.31 -13.55
CA ARG A 236 8.86 -8.24 -12.68
C ARG A 236 10.38 -8.20 -12.59
N THR A 237 11.04 -9.36 -12.52
CA THR A 237 12.50 -9.47 -12.53
C THR A 237 13.05 -8.93 -13.84
N LEU A 238 12.47 -9.33 -14.99
CA LEU A 238 12.84 -8.80 -16.30
C LEU A 238 12.65 -7.28 -16.36
N HIS A 239 11.53 -6.78 -15.84
CA HIS A 239 11.28 -5.34 -15.81
C HIS A 239 12.36 -4.60 -15.00
N ALA A 240 12.71 -5.08 -13.80
CA ALA A 240 13.74 -4.50 -12.96
C ALA A 240 15.13 -4.51 -13.61
N LEU A 241 15.52 -5.61 -14.26
CA LEU A 241 16.73 -5.74 -15.05
C LEU A 241 16.78 -4.70 -16.18
N ASN A 242 15.69 -4.57 -16.95
CA ASN A 242 15.60 -3.62 -18.07
C ASN A 242 15.62 -2.17 -17.60
N GLN A 243 15.01 -1.87 -16.43
CA GLN A 243 15.08 -0.53 -15.85
C GLN A 243 16.50 -0.17 -15.41
N ALA A 244 17.27 -1.08 -14.84
CA ALA A 244 18.68 -0.83 -14.53
C ALA A 244 19.49 -0.57 -15.81
N LYS A 245 19.36 -1.42 -16.84
CA LYS A 245 20.06 -1.25 -18.11
C LYS A 245 19.72 0.09 -18.80
N ALA A 246 18.45 0.47 -18.79
CA ALA A 246 17.97 1.74 -19.35
C ALA A 246 18.53 2.97 -18.62
N ASN A 247 18.86 2.83 -17.33
CA ASN A 247 19.44 3.89 -16.49
C ASN A 247 20.96 3.82 -16.37
N GLY A 248 21.63 3.11 -17.29
CA GLY A 248 23.09 3.12 -17.42
C GLY A 248 23.83 1.97 -16.72
N PHE A 249 23.11 1.10 -16.00
CA PHE A 249 23.71 -0.06 -15.34
C PHE A 249 23.76 -1.24 -16.31
N LYS A 250 24.79 -1.27 -17.16
CA LYS A 250 24.92 -2.20 -18.31
C LYS A 250 25.98 -3.28 -18.12
N ARG A 251 26.63 -3.36 -16.96
CA ARG A 251 27.63 -4.39 -16.67
C ARG A 251 26.97 -5.77 -16.63
N HIS A 252 27.78 -6.82 -16.59
CA HIS A 252 27.32 -8.21 -16.60
C HIS A 252 26.30 -8.47 -15.49
N ALA A 253 25.26 -9.24 -15.83
CA ALA A 253 24.25 -9.68 -14.86
C ALA A 253 23.94 -11.16 -15.10
N SER A 254 23.60 -11.89 -14.03
CA SER A 254 23.16 -13.28 -14.05
C SER A 254 21.94 -13.41 -13.14
N CYS A 255 20.79 -13.85 -13.68
CA CYS A 255 19.56 -13.87 -12.91
C CYS A 255 19.19 -15.27 -12.42
N HIS A 256 18.83 -16.18 -13.32
CA HIS A 256 18.44 -17.53 -12.91
C HIS A 256 19.63 -18.45 -12.66
N ARG A 257 19.53 -19.29 -11.62
CA ARG A 257 20.36 -20.47 -11.40
C ARG A 257 19.55 -21.59 -10.77
N SER A 258 19.76 -22.82 -11.17
CA SER A 258 18.96 -23.98 -10.74
C SER A 258 19.37 -24.54 -9.38
N GLY A 259 20.54 -24.17 -8.87
CA GLY A 259 21.07 -24.66 -7.58
C GLY A 259 21.04 -23.58 -6.50
N GLY A 260 21.32 -23.98 -5.26
CA GLY A 260 21.30 -23.09 -4.10
C GLY A 260 19.92 -22.78 -3.56
N GLY A 261 19.86 -21.91 -2.58
CA GLY A 261 18.63 -21.41 -1.99
C GLY A 261 18.28 -20.00 -2.48
N GLY A 262 17.21 -19.42 -1.90
CA GLY A 262 16.83 -18.02 -2.14
C GLY A 262 15.95 -17.81 -3.37
N GLU A 263 16.11 -16.66 -4.03
CA GLU A 263 15.19 -16.21 -5.06
C GLU A 263 15.63 -16.52 -6.50
N HIS A 264 16.90 -16.84 -6.73
CA HIS A 264 17.40 -17.20 -8.06
C HIS A 264 16.71 -18.40 -8.69
N PRO A 265 16.52 -19.56 -7.99
CA PRO A 265 15.81 -20.70 -8.57
C PRO A 265 14.33 -20.44 -8.86
N LYS A 266 13.76 -19.41 -8.24
CA LYS A 266 12.38 -18.96 -8.45
C LYS A 266 12.26 -17.96 -9.60
N GLY A 267 13.39 -17.57 -10.23
CA GLY A 267 13.46 -16.51 -11.25
C GLY A 267 13.17 -15.11 -10.73
N ARG A 268 13.31 -14.91 -9.43
CA ARG A 268 13.02 -13.64 -8.73
C ARG A 268 14.24 -12.89 -8.27
N ALA A 269 15.44 -13.25 -8.71
CA ALA A 269 16.67 -12.56 -8.36
C ALA A 269 17.59 -12.34 -9.55
N CYS A 270 18.43 -11.31 -9.44
CA CYS A 270 19.56 -11.06 -10.35
C CYS A 270 20.76 -10.58 -9.56
N ASP A 271 21.95 -11.10 -9.93
CA ASP A 271 23.24 -10.62 -9.49
C ASP A 271 23.83 -9.72 -10.58
N PHE A 272 24.29 -8.53 -10.20
CA PHE A 272 24.90 -7.54 -11.10
C PHE A 272 26.35 -7.36 -10.74
N SER A 273 27.27 -7.71 -11.64
CA SER A 273 28.69 -7.53 -11.42
C SER A 273 29.06 -6.08 -11.14
N ALA A 274 29.89 -5.87 -10.14
CA ALA A 274 30.51 -4.58 -9.88
C ALA A 274 31.65 -4.27 -10.85
N ALA A 275 32.38 -5.30 -11.32
CA ALA A 275 33.44 -5.16 -12.30
C ALA A 275 32.92 -5.15 -13.76
N PRO A 276 33.57 -4.42 -14.70
CA PRO A 276 33.13 -4.36 -16.09
C PRO A 276 33.24 -5.70 -16.84
N GLY A 277 34.20 -6.52 -16.49
CA GLY A 277 34.48 -7.79 -17.15
C GLY A 277 33.62 -8.98 -16.75
N GLY A 278 32.78 -8.81 -15.74
CA GLY A 278 31.98 -9.88 -15.14
C GLY A 278 32.30 -10.10 -13.67
N PHE A 279 31.85 -11.22 -13.11
CA PHE A 279 32.09 -11.53 -11.70
C PHE A 279 33.57 -11.87 -11.44
N GLU A 280 34.20 -11.09 -10.61
CA GLU A 280 35.58 -11.29 -10.19
C GLU A 280 35.63 -11.78 -8.72
N ASN A 281 36.59 -12.60 -8.35
CA ASN A 281 36.73 -13.11 -6.98
C ASN A 281 37.54 -12.15 -6.12
N VAL A 282 37.22 -10.85 -6.20
CA VAL A 282 37.85 -9.78 -5.42
C VAL A 282 36.82 -8.79 -4.93
N ASP A 283 37.08 -8.14 -3.80
CA ASP A 283 36.20 -7.08 -3.29
C ASP A 283 36.24 -5.88 -4.26
N ALA A 284 35.06 -5.39 -4.64
CA ALA A 284 34.94 -4.20 -5.47
C ALA A 284 35.55 -2.98 -4.75
N SER A 285 36.38 -2.24 -5.47
CA SER A 285 37.06 -1.04 -4.97
C SER A 285 36.97 0.12 -5.98
N GLY A 286 37.34 1.32 -5.59
CA GLY A 286 37.37 2.48 -6.49
C GLY A 286 36.08 2.68 -7.32
N GLY A 287 36.24 2.67 -8.65
CA GLY A 287 35.14 2.86 -9.61
C GLY A 287 34.11 1.74 -9.58
N ASP A 288 34.52 0.50 -9.33
CA ASP A 288 33.62 -0.66 -9.27
C ASP A 288 32.76 -0.62 -8.02
N ARG A 289 33.32 -0.23 -6.88
CA ARG A 289 32.53 0.01 -5.68
C ARG A 289 31.54 1.15 -5.85
N THR A 290 31.96 2.23 -6.52
CA THR A 290 31.08 3.35 -6.83
C THR A 290 29.91 2.92 -7.72
N TYR A 291 30.18 2.09 -8.73
CA TYR A 291 29.14 1.52 -9.60
C TYR A 291 28.16 0.68 -8.79
N GLY A 292 28.63 -0.24 -7.94
CA GLY A 292 27.78 -1.05 -7.08
C GLY A 292 26.96 -0.22 -6.10
N ASN A 293 27.57 0.81 -5.48
CA ASN A 293 26.88 1.76 -4.62
C ASN A 293 25.72 2.46 -5.34
N ASN A 294 25.94 2.94 -6.56
CA ASN A 294 24.94 3.64 -7.35
C ASN A 294 23.81 2.70 -7.78
N LEU A 295 24.13 1.47 -8.17
CA LEU A 295 23.12 0.48 -8.55
C LEU A 295 22.26 0.04 -7.35
N ALA A 296 22.88 -0.24 -6.20
CA ALA A 296 22.17 -0.55 -4.97
C ALA A 296 21.24 0.61 -4.56
N ALA A 297 21.74 1.86 -4.60
CA ALA A 297 20.95 3.05 -4.33
C ALA A 297 19.79 3.23 -5.32
N PHE A 298 20.01 2.92 -6.61
CA PHE A 298 18.94 2.95 -7.62
C PHE A 298 17.79 2.00 -7.26
N TYR A 299 18.10 0.74 -6.92
CA TYR A 299 17.07 -0.23 -6.56
C TYR A 299 16.36 0.13 -5.26
N VAL A 300 17.07 0.61 -4.24
CA VAL A 300 16.49 1.08 -2.98
C VAL A 300 15.53 2.24 -3.21
N LYS A 301 15.93 3.26 -3.98
CA LYS A 301 15.07 4.40 -4.30
C LYS A 301 13.80 4.01 -5.05
N ASN A 302 13.90 3.01 -5.92
CA ASN A 302 12.81 2.56 -6.77
C ASN A 302 12.08 1.32 -6.22
N ALA A 303 12.35 0.91 -5.00
CA ALA A 303 11.87 -0.36 -4.45
C ALA A 303 10.34 -0.51 -4.52
N SER A 304 9.60 0.52 -4.14
CA SER A 304 8.13 0.50 -4.21
C SER A 304 7.59 0.54 -5.64
N ARG A 305 8.35 1.09 -6.60
CA ARG A 305 7.98 1.13 -8.01
C ARG A 305 8.18 -0.19 -8.71
N LEU A 306 9.26 -0.89 -8.35
CA LEU A 306 9.69 -2.13 -8.99
C LEU A 306 9.20 -3.39 -8.28
N GLY A 307 8.84 -3.31 -6.99
CA GLY A 307 8.49 -4.47 -6.16
C GLY A 307 9.73 -5.19 -5.64
N VAL A 308 10.75 -4.45 -5.23
CA VAL A 308 11.97 -4.99 -4.65
C VAL A 308 11.68 -5.64 -3.30
N LEU A 309 12.11 -6.87 -3.13
CA LEU A 309 12.01 -7.63 -1.89
C LEU A 309 13.16 -7.30 -0.94
N TYR A 310 14.39 -7.38 -1.44
CA TYR A 310 15.61 -6.91 -0.78
C TYR A 310 16.74 -6.68 -1.79
N VAL A 311 17.74 -5.92 -1.33
CA VAL A 311 19.00 -5.67 -2.05
C VAL A 311 20.15 -6.04 -1.11
N ILE A 312 21.12 -6.86 -1.58
CA ILE A 312 22.32 -7.15 -0.81
C ILE A 312 23.51 -6.54 -1.54
N TRP A 313 24.32 -5.79 -0.80
CA TRP A 313 25.53 -5.19 -1.32
C TRP A 313 26.52 -4.90 -0.19
N TYR A 314 27.72 -5.32 -0.39
CA TYR A 314 28.88 -4.99 0.44
C TYR A 314 28.66 -5.26 1.93
N ARG A 315 28.32 -6.51 2.28
CA ARG A 315 28.05 -7.00 3.64
C ARG A 315 26.83 -6.34 4.30
N GLN A 316 25.89 -5.87 3.49
CA GLN A 316 24.67 -5.26 3.98
C GLN A 316 23.45 -5.73 3.17
N ILE A 317 22.33 -5.89 3.83
CA ILE A 317 21.02 -6.13 3.22
C ILE A 317 20.12 -4.95 3.49
N TRP A 318 19.41 -4.51 2.43
CA TRP A 318 18.34 -3.54 2.54
C TRP A 318 16.98 -4.21 2.34
N MET A 319 16.01 -3.85 3.18
CA MET A 319 14.64 -4.34 3.08
C MET A 319 13.63 -3.20 3.26
N PRO A 320 12.45 -3.26 2.60
CA PRO A 320 11.37 -2.32 2.84
C PRO A 320 10.98 -2.27 4.33
N GLY A 321 10.89 -1.06 4.88
CA GLY A 321 10.53 -0.83 6.28
C GLY A 321 11.65 -1.02 7.30
N ASN A 322 12.75 -1.71 6.97
CA ASN A 322 13.88 -1.96 7.87
C ASN A 322 15.14 -1.15 7.51
N GLY A 323 15.25 -0.73 6.24
CA GLY A 323 16.46 -0.09 5.76
C GLY A 323 17.65 -1.04 5.68
N TRP A 324 18.87 -0.48 5.68
CA TRP A 324 20.12 -1.24 5.63
C TRP A 324 20.44 -1.89 6.98
N ARG A 325 20.90 -3.14 6.93
CA ARG A 325 21.36 -3.94 8.07
C ARG A 325 22.63 -4.68 7.69
N ALA A 326 23.51 -4.93 8.66
CA ALA A 326 24.67 -5.80 8.43
C ALA A 326 24.21 -7.20 8.04
N TYR A 327 24.89 -7.77 7.05
CA TYR A 327 24.57 -9.08 6.48
C TYR A 327 25.84 -9.67 5.88
N ASN A 328 26.51 -10.56 6.60
CA ASN A 328 27.78 -11.15 6.21
C ASN A 328 27.56 -12.56 5.65
N GLY A 329 28.36 -12.91 4.67
CA GLY A 329 28.54 -14.28 4.19
C GLY A 329 29.66 -15.00 4.93
N ASN A 330 30.51 -15.72 4.20
CA ASN A 330 31.57 -16.60 4.72
C ASN A 330 32.95 -15.98 4.65
N GLY A 331 33.07 -14.70 4.31
CA GLY A 331 34.33 -13.99 4.17
C GLY A 331 34.97 -14.05 2.77
N ASP A 332 34.26 -14.61 1.78
CA ASP A 332 34.63 -14.52 0.37
C ASP A 332 33.82 -13.46 -0.37
N PRO A 333 34.34 -12.86 -1.47
CA PRO A 333 33.68 -11.77 -2.15
C PRO A 333 32.27 -12.11 -2.68
N ALA A 334 32.01 -13.35 -3.06
CA ALA A 334 30.72 -13.77 -3.59
C ALA A 334 29.66 -13.89 -2.48
N SER A 335 29.98 -14.59 -1.39
CA SER A 335 29.03 -14.76 -0.27
C SER A 335 28.82 -13.48 0.54
N ASP A 336 29.82 -12.61 0.62
CA ASP A 336 29.78 -11.30 1.27
C ASP A 336 29.16 -10.20 0.36
N HIS A 337 28.85 -10.54 -0.90
CA HIS A 337 28.30 -9.62 -1.90
C HIS A 337 29.16 -8.36 -2.08
N THR A 338 30.48 -8.50 -2.01
CA THR A 338 31.40 -7.37 -2.16
C THR A 338 31.84 -7.17 -3.60
N ASN A 339 31.59 -8.15 -4.49
CA ASN A 339 31.91 -8.10 -5.92
C ASN A 339 30.69 -7.94 -6.85
N HIS A 340 29.47 -8.02 -6.32
CA HIS A 340 28.22 -7.87 -7.07
C HIS A 340 27.09 -7.32 -6.21
N VAL A 341 26.13 -6.66 -6.83
CA VAL A 341 24.85 -6.26 -6.21
C VAL A 341 23.84 -7.36 -6.44
N HIS A 342 23.32 -7.95 -5.38
CA HIS A 342 22.21 -8.89 -5.44
C HIS A 342 20.87 -8.16 -5.31
N LEU A 343 19.95 -8.45 -6.20
CA LEU A 343 18.57 -7.94 -6.20
C LEU A 343 17.58 -9.09 -6.09
N SER A 344 16.68 -9.04 -5.13
CA SER A 344 15.53 -9.93 -5.04
C SER A 344 14.21 -9.19 -5.22
N MET A 345 13.29 -9.86 -5.93
CA MET A 345 11.99 -9.33 -6.32
C MET A 345 10.85 -10.07 -5.64
N LEU A 346 9.72 -9.38 -5.46
CA LEU A 346 8.49 -9.93 -4.86
C LEU A 346 7.90 -11.08 -5.69
#